data_abe29906c63969efc548f1468b9f361e
#
_entry.id   abe29906c63969efc548f1468b9f361e
#
_cell.length_a   1.000
_cell.length_b   1.000
_cell.length_c   1.000
_cell.angle_alpha   90.00
_cell.angle_beta   90.00
_cell.angle_gamma   90.00
#
_symmetry.space_group_name_H-M   'P 1'
#
loop_
_entity.id
_entity.type
_entity.pdbx_description
1 polymer ?
#
loop_
_entity_poly.entity_id
_entity_poly.type
_entity_poly.pdbx_seq_one_letter_code
_entity_poly.pdbx_strand_id
1 'polypeptide(L)'
;FLRANTEKLTKFTLPGPMTISDTIANEYYSDKEEMAMEFAKLLNDEAKTLCEAGIDIIQFDEPAFNSFLKESTEWGMDAMEVAIDGLDCKTAVHICYGYGIEENLNWKKTLGDQWRQYEELFPAINQSNIDQVSLEFAGSRVPPELMRLLPDKEIMVGVISVVKDHIETAEEVENNIIQALDHVDAERLIPCTNCGMAPISMDVA
;
A
#
# COMPACT_ATOMS: atom_id res chain seq x y z
N PHE A 1 -20.32 -10.61 -7.25
CA PHE A 1 -19.88 -12.03 -7.28
C PHE A 1 -19.12 -12.40 -6.01
N LEU A 2 -18.00 -11.71 -5.67
CA LEU A 2 -17.14 -12.05 -4.54
C LEU A 2 -17.95 -12.17 -3.22
N ARG A 3 -18.68 -11.13 -2.83
CA ARG A 3 -19.48 -11.11 -1.60
C ARG A 3 -20.51 -12.24 -1.53
N ALA A 4 -21.12 -12.60 -2.66
CA ALA A 4 -22.12 -13.67 -2.73
C ALA A 4 -21.54 -15.10 -2.56
N ASN A 5 -20.22 -15.25 -2.61
CA ASN A 5 -19.53 -16.55 -2.55
C ASN A 5 -18.64 -16.74 -1.32
N THR A 6 -18.66 -15.83 -0.35
CA THR A 6 -17.91 -15.96 0.91
C THR A 6 -18.60 -15.23 2.05
N GLU A 7 -18.46 -15.78 3.26
CA GLU A 7 -18.83 -15.12 4.53
C GLU A 7 -17.63 -14.45 5.21
N LYS A 8 -16.44 -14.58 4.61
CA LYS A 8 -15.21 -13.94 5.12
C LYS A 8 -15.16 -12.47 4.73
N LEU A 9 -14.30 -11.72 5.39
CA LEU A 9 -14.00 -10.34 4.98
C LEU A 9 -13.49 -10.34 3.54
N THR A 10 -14.02 -9.39 2.77
CA THR A 10 -13.67 -9.18 1.37
C THR A 10 -12.90 -7.89 1.20
N LYS A 11 -11.82 -7.92 0.44
CA LYS A 11 -11.04 -6.75 0.08
C LYS A 11 -11.04 -6.56 -1.44
N PHE A 12 -11.20 -5.32 -1.87
CA PHE A 12 -11.04 -4.94 -3.27
C PHE A 12 -9.93 -3.89 -3.40
N THR A 13 -9.10 -4.03 -4.43
CA THR A 13 -7.96 -3.15 -4.66
C THR A 13 -8.21 -2.25 -5.85
N LEU A 14 -8.02 -0.95 -5.66
CA LEU A 14 -8.02 0.09 -6.68
C LEU A 14 -6.61 0.70 -6.80
N PRO A 15 -6.20 1.20 -7.97
CA PRO A 15 -5.00 2.03 -8.04
C PRO A 15 -5.22 3.33 -7.27
N GLY A 16 -4.16 3.86 -6.65
CA GLY A 16 -4.25 5.16 -6.00
C GLY A 16 -4.20 6.33 -6.98
N PRO A 17 -4.76 7.50 -6.64
CA PRO A 17 -4.89 8.63 -7.55
C PRO A 17 -3.55 9.20 -8.01
N MET A 18 -2.56 9.26 -7.14
CA MET A 18 -1.22 9.74 -7.50
C MET A 18 -0.51 8.74 -8.43
N THR A 19 -0.64 7.44 -8.17
CA THR A 19 -0.09 6.39 -9.04
C THR A 19 -0.71 6.43 -10.43
N ILE A 20 -2.03 6.67 -10.55
CA ILE A 20 -2.66 6.87 -11.87
C ILE A 20 -2.03 8.07 -12.58
N SER A 21 -1.94 9.22 -11.91
CA SER A 21 -1.40 10.44 -12.52
C SER A 21 0.08 10.35 -12.88
N ASP A 22 0.83 9.42 -12.27
CA ASP A 22 2.23 9.14 -12.64
C ASP A 22 2.36 8.18 -13.82
N THR A 23 1.44 7.23 -13.96
CA THR A 23 1.54 6.15 -14.96
C THR A 23 0.95 6.50 -16.32
N ILE A 24 0.09 7.52 -16.44
CA ILE A 24 -0.53 7.92 -17.68
C ILE A 24 -0.09 9.32 -18.12
N ALA A 25 -0.09 9.57 -19.43
CA ALA A 25 0.25 10.88 -19.98
C ALA A 25 -0.83 11.92 -19.63
N ASN A 26 -0.39 13.09 -19.14
CA ASN A 26 -1.28 14.23 -18.92
C ASN A 26 -1.29 15.11 -20.18
N GLU A 27 -2.39 15.06 -20.92
CA GLU A 27 -2.60 15.92 -22.10
C GLU A 27 -3.77 16.91 -21.90
N TYR A 28 -4.41 16.90 -20.73
CA TYR A 28 -5.64 17.69 -20.50
C TYR A 28 -5.57 18.60 -19.27
N TYR A 29 -5.04 18.10 -18.14
CA TYR A 29 -5.00 18.84 -16.88
C TYR A 29 -3.79 19.78 -16.84
N SER A 30 -3.86 20.85 -16.02
CA SER A 30 -2.77 21.82 -15.86
C SER A 30 -1.48 21.20 -15.34
N ASP A 31 -1.60 20.26 -14.41
CA ASP A 31 -0.51 19.56 -13.77
C ASP A 31 -0.95 18.18 -13.24
N LYS A 32 -0.02 17.45 -12.59
CA LYS A 32 -0.29 16.13 -12.01
C LYS A 32 -1.18 16.21 -10.77
N GLU A 33 -1.13 17.28 -10.01
CA GLU A 33 -1.96 17.48 -8.82
C GLU A 33 -3.44 17.58 -9.20
N GLU A 34 -3.78 18.47 -10.16
CA GLU A 34 -5.16 18.60 -10.68
C GLU A 34 -5.65 17.25 -11.22
N MET A 35 -4.82 16.57 -11.99
CA MET A 35 -5.13 15.25 -12.55
C MET A 35 -5.41 14.22 -11.44
N ALA A 36 -4.56 14.14 -10.39
CA ALA A 36 -4.75 13.22 -9.29
C ALA A 36 -6.04 13.52 -8.51
N MET A 37 -6.35 14.80 -8.29
CA MET A 37 -7.58 15.21 -7.61
C MET A 37 -8.85 14.81 -8.39
N GLU A 38 -8.84 14.91 -9.72
CA GLU A 38 -9.98 14.45 -10.54
C GLU A 38 -10.09 12.92 -10.53
N PHE A 39 -8.98 12.18 -10.61
CA PHE A 39 -9.00 10.72 -10.42
C PHE A 39 -9.43 10.32 -9.03
N ALA A 40 -9.05 11.04 -7.98
CA ALA A 40 -9.49 10.78 -6.61
C ALA A 40 -11.01 10.81 -6.47
N LYS A 41 -11.68 11.76 -7.11
CA LYS A 41 -13.16 11.86 -7.15
C LYS A 41 -13.79 10.64 -7.84
N LEU A 42 -13.26 10.25 -9.01
CA LEU A 42 -13.73 9.07 -9.74
C LEU A 42 -13.52 7.77 -8.95
N LEU A 43 -12.37 7.64 -8.28
CA LEU A 43 -12.06 6.50 -7.43
C LEU A 43 -12.96 6.46 -6.19
N ASN A 44 -13.31 7.61 -5.62
CA ASN A 44 -14.26 7.70 -4.51
C ASN A 44 -15.65 7.19 -4.91
N ASP A 45 -16.15 7.59 -6.09
CA ASP A 45 -17.43 7.11 -6.61
C ASP A 45 -17.42 5.59 -6.85
N GLU A 46 -16.33 5.05 -7.40
CA GLU A 46 -16.15 3.61 -7.57
C GLU A 46 -16.07 2.88 -6.23
N ALA A 47 -15.30 3.40 -5.27
CA ALA A 47 -15.15 2.84 -3.94
C ALA A 47 -16.48 2.81 -3.19
N LYS A 48 -17.29 3.88 -3.25
CA LYS A 48 -18.66 3.92 -2.69
C LYS A 48 -19.54 2.81 -3.28
N THR A 49 -19.52 2.65 -4.60
CA THR A 49 -20.27 1.59 -5.29
C THR A 49 -19.84 0.19 -4.81
N LEU A 50 -18.54 -0.02 -4.60
CA LEU A 50 -18.01 -1.28 -4.08
C LEU A 50 -18.40 -1.54 -2.62
N CYS A 51 -18.36 -0.52 -1.75
CA CYS A 51 -18.83 -0.63 -0.36
C CYS A 51 -20.33 -0.94 -0.31
N GLU A 52 -21.16 -0.27 -1.13
CA GLU A 52 -22.59 -0.56 -1.27
C GLU A 52 -22.86 -2.00 -1.77
N ALA A 53 -21.98 -2.54 -2.60
CA ALA A 53 -22.03 -3.93 -3.05
C ALA A 53 -21.58 -4.95 -1.96
N GLY A 54 -21.18 -4.46 -0.78
CA GLY A 54 -20.84 -5.27 0.39
C GLY A 54 -19.36 -5.66 0.49
N ILE A 55 -18.46 -4.91 -0.13
CA ILE A 55 -17.02 -5.06 0.10
C ILE A 55 -16.68 -4.47 1.48
N ASP A 56 -15.93 -5.22 2.28
CA ASP A 56 -15.61 -4.84 3.66
C ASP A 56 -14.40 -3.90 3.75
N ILE A 57 -13.46 -4.00 2.79
CA ILE A 57 -12.21 -3.23 2.79
C ILE A 57 -11.90 -2.77 1.36
N ILE A 58 -11.68 -1.47 1.18
CA ILE A 58 -11.13 -0.91 -0.07
C ILE A 58 -9.66 -0.56 0.15
N GLN A 59 -8.80 -1.12 -0.69
CA GLN A 59 -7.36 -0.82 -0.68
C GLN A 59 -7.00 0.03 -1.90
N PHE A 60 -6.25 1.11 -1.67
CA PHE A 60 -5.64 1.90 -2.73
C PHE A 60 -4.15 1.57 -2.81
N ASP A 61 -3.67 1.19 -4.00
CA ASP A 61 -2.26 0.91 -4.24
C ASP A 61 -1.55 2.19 -4.69
N GLU A 62 -0.67 2.71 -3.81
CA GLU A 62 0.07 3.96 -4.01
C GLU A 62 1.60 3.78 -3.95
N PRO A 63 2.21 3.01 -4.86
CA PRO A 63 3.67 2.91 -4.93
C PRO A 63 4.33 4.25 -5.29
N ALA A 64 3.63 5.18 -5.95
CA ALA A 64 4.11 6.51 -6.25
C ALA A 64 4.49 7.31 -4.98
N PHE A 65 3.87 7.04 -3.84
CA PHE A 65 4.20 7.70 -2.58
C PHE A 65 5.67 7.54 -2.16
N ASN A 66 6.25 6.38 -2.39
CA ASN A 66 7.67 6.15 -2.09
C ASN A 66 8.62 6.78 -3.11
N SER A 67 8.18 6.89 -4.36
CA SER A 67 9.02 7.43 -5.45
C SER A 67 9.04 8.95 -5.48
N PHE A 68 7.98 9.59 -5.01
CA PHE A 68 7.76 11.04 -5.07
C PHE A 68 7.34 11.58 -3.70
N LEU A 69 8.22 11.44 -2.69
CA LEU A 69 7.94 11.79 -1.28
C LEU A 69 7.45 13.22 -1.09
N LYS A 70 8.07 14.17 -1.79
CA LYS A 70 7.70 15.58 -1.69
C LYS A 70 6.27 15.82 -2.15
N GLU A 71 5.95 15.36 -3.35
CA GLU A 71 4.61 15.48 -3.93
C GLU A 71 3.58 14.70 -3.11
N SER A 72 3.97 13.55 -2.54
CA SER A 72 3.10 12.76 -1.67
C SER A 72 2.66 13.53 -0.44
N THR A 73 3.58 14.29 0.19
CA THR A 73 3.28 15.10 1.37
C THR A 73 2.66 16.46 1.04
N GLU A 74 2.93 17.03 -0.15
CA GLU A 74 2.38 18.32 -0.57
C GLU A 74 0.93 18.23 -1.04
N TRP A 75 0.55 17.18 -1.81
CA TRP A 75 -0.81 17.03 -2.37
C TRP A 75 -1.28 15.56 -2.51
N GLY A 76 -0.38 14.57 -2.52
CA GLY A 76 -0.75 13.17 -2.71
C GLY A 76 -1.65 12.64 -1.58
N MET A 77 -1.38 13.04 -0.33
CA MET A 77 -2.23 12.71 0.81
C MET A 77 -3.61 13.37 0.72
N ASP A 78 -3.69 14.61 0.23
CA ASP A 78 -4.98 15.29 0.03
C ASP A 78 -5.83 14.58 -1.05
N ALA A 79 -5.20 14.13 -2.13
CA ALA A 79 -5.88 13.31 -3.14
C ALA A 79 -6.36 11.96 -2.57
N MET A 80 -5.58 11.32 -1.69
CA MET A 80 -5.99 10.10 -1.00
C MET A 80 -7.19 10.36 -0.07
N GLU A 81 -7.19 11.46 0.72
CA GLU A 81 -8.32 11.83 1.57
C GLU A 81 -9.61 12.03 0.75
N VAL A 82 -9.51 12.65 -0.45
CA VAL A 82 -10.65 12.75 -1.37
C VAL A 82 -11.12 11.38 -1.83
N ALA A 83 -10.20 10.47 -2.15
CA ALA A 83 -10.55 9.12 -2.63
C ALA A 83 -11.27 8.27 -1.58
N ILE A 84 -11.01 8.51 -0.29
CA ILE A 84 -11.62 7.75 0.83
C ILE A 84 -12.79 8.47 1.50
N ASP A 85 -13.09 9.71 1.11
CA ASP A 85 -14.11 10.53 1.79
C ASP A 85 -15.50 9.87 1.78
N GLY A 86 -16.08 9.74 2.98
CA GLY A 86 -17.44 9.23 3.17
C GLY A 86 -17.62 7.76 2.81
N LEU A 87 -16.59 6.92 2.79
CA LEU A 87 -16.70 5.48 2.64
C LEU A 87 -17.22 4.85 3.93
N ASP A 88 -18.23 3.98 3.82
CA ASP A 88 -18.81 3.21 4.94
C ASP A 88 -18.08 1.87 5.19
N CYS A 89 -17.02 1.58 4.45
CA CYS A 89 -16.20 0.39 4.59
C CYS A 89 -14.79 0.78 5.09
N LYS A 90 -14.02 -0.20 5.57
CA LYS A 90 -12.66 0.04 6.03
C LYS A 90 -11.75 0.41 4.85
N THR A 91 -10.84 1.34 5.06
CA THR A 91 -9.89 1.82 4.06
C THR A 91 -8.49 1.29 4.29
N ALA A 92 -7.77 0.99 3.24
CA ALA A 92 -6.37 0.58 3.29
C ALA A 92 -5.54 1.30 2.21
N VAL A 93 -4.29 1.59 2.52
CA VAL A 93 -3.30 2.01 1.52
C VAL A 93 -2.17 1.00 1.45
N HIS A 94 -1.79 0.59 0.23
CA HIS A 94 -0.62 -0.23 0.00
C HIS A 94 0.51 0.61 -0.57
N ILE A 95 1.65 0.58 0.11
CA ILE A 95 2.84 1.34 -0.27
C ILE A 95 4.02 0.39 -0.37
N CYS A 96 4.43 0.07 -1.57
CA CYS A 96 5.62 -0.74 -1.81
C CYS A 96 6.70 0.10 -2.52
N TYR A 97 7.85 -0.54 -2.75
CA TYR A 97 8.95 0.06 -3.51
C TYR A 97 8.92 -0.30 -5.00
N GLY A 98 7.79 -0.85 -5.47
CA GLY A 98 7.57 -1.28 -6.85
C GLY A 98 8.34 -2.54 -7.24
N TYR A 99 7.72 -3.38 -8.09
CA TYR A 99 8.28 -4.64 -8.55
C TYR A 99 8.13 -4.77 -10.07
N GLY A 100 9.09 -5.46 -10.70
CA GLY A 100 8.99 -5.84 -12.12
C GLY A 100 9.29 -4.75 -13.14
N ILE A 101 9.59 -3.52 -12.71
CA ILE A 101 9.97 -2.40 -13.58
C ILE A 101 11.46 -2.11 -13.39
N GLU A 102 12.23 -2.01 -14.47
CA GLU A 102 13.70 -1.83 -14.43
C GLU A 102 14.07 -0.49 -13.74
N GLU A 103 13.31 0.55 -13.99
CA GLU A 103 13.47 1.87 -13.37
C GLU A 103 13.39 1.78 -11.84
N ASN A 104 12.40 1.06 -11.30
CA ASN A 104 12.26 0.85 -9.87
C ASN A 104 13.40 0.03 -9.27
N LEU A 105 13.87 -1.00 -9.99
CA LEU A 105 15.04 -1.78 -9.57
C LEU A 105 16.31 -0.92 -9.53
N ASN A 106 16.48 -0.01 -10.47
CA ASN A 106 17.61 0.91 -10.50
C ASN A 106 17.50 1.98 -9.40
N TRP A 107 16.31 2.53 -9.18
CA TRP A 107 16.04 3.44 -8.07
C TRP A 107 16.35 2.81 -6.71
N LYS A 108 15.89 1.58 -6.44
CA LYS A 108 16.20 0.85 -5.20
C LYS A 108 17.69 0.72 -4.92
N LYS A 109 18.54 0.62 -5.95
CA LYS A 109 20.01 0.58 -5.79
C LYS A 109 20.58 1.89 -5.26
N THR A 110 19.87 3.01 -5.43
CA THR A 110 20.29 4.34 -4.96
C THR A 110 19.92 4.61 -3.50
N LEU A 111 19.03 3.80 -2.91
CA LEU A 111 18.49 4.03 -1.56
C LEU A 111 19.45 3.63 -0.42
N GLY A 112 20.63 3.08 -0.73
CA GLY A 112 21.62 2.68 0.28
C GLY A 112 21.26 1.40 1.02
N ASP A 113 21.81 1.25 2.23
CA ASP A 113 21.69 0.02 3.03
C ASP A 113 20.37 -0.07 3.82
N GLN A 114 19.69 1.04 4.01
CA GLN A 114 18.37 1.12 4.66
C GLN A 114 17.43 1.96 3.80
N TRP A 115 16.22 1.46 3.59
CA TRP A 115 15.17 2.17 2.85
C TRP A 115 14.26 2.89 3.84
N ARG A 116 14.42 4.20 3.97
CA ARG A 116 13.78 5.01 5.01
C ARG A 116 12.68 5.96 4.49
N GLN A 117 12.19 5.76 3.27
CA GLN A 117 11.12 6.59 2.67
C GLN A 117 9.88 6.67 3.57
N TYR A 118 9.52 5.58 4.24
CA TYR A 118 8.41 5.53 5.19
C TYR A 118 8.57 6.50 6.38
N GLU A 119 9.81 6.88 6.72
CA GLU A 119 10.08 7.83 7.82
C GLU A 119 9.50 9.22 7.55
N GLU A 120 9.49 9.65 6.29
CA GLU A 120 8.91 10.94 5.88
C GLU A 120 7.39 10.84 5.68
N LEU A 121 6.90 9.70 5.18
CA LEU A 121 5.51 9.51 4.76
C LEU A 121 4.58 9.08 5.91
N PHE A 122 5.02 8.16 6.77
CA PHE A 122 4.17 7.55 7.80
C PHE A 122 3.55 8.54 8.80
N PRO A 123 4.21 9.64 9.22
CA PRO A 123 3.56 10.63 10.08
C PRO A 123 2.31 11.25 9.46
N ALA A 124 2.31 11.53 8.15
CA ALA A 124 1.15 12.05 7.44
C ALA A 124 0.05 10.98 7.33
N ILE A 125 0.41 9.74 6.98
CA ILE A 125 -0.55 8.62 6.94
C ILE A 125 -1.15 8.36 8.32
N ASN A 126 -0.38 8.45 9.40
CA ASN A 126 -0.91 8.23 10.74
C ASN A 126 -1.97 9.27 11.13
N GLN A 127 -1.87 10.49 10.61
CA GLN A 127 -2.84 11.56 10.83
C GLN A 127 -4.06 11.49 9.90
N SER A 128 -4.00 10.70 8.83
CA SER A 128 -5.05 10.56 7.83
C SER A 128 -6.24 9.72 8.32
N ASN A 129 -7.32 9.68 7.53
CA ASN A 129 -8.49 8.84 7.78
C ASN A 129 -8.34 7.40 7.26
N ILE A 130 -7.17 7.00 6.79
CA ILE A 130 -6.87 5.62 6.39
C ILE A 130 -6.84 4.71 7.63
N ASP A 131 -7.49 3.54 7.56
CA ASP A 131 -7.53 2.57 8.68
C ASP A 131 -6.33 1.62 8.71
N GLN A 132 -5.91 1.14 7.54
CA GLN A 132 -4.88 0.10 7.39
C GLN A 132 -3.74 0.56 6.48
N VAL A 133 -2.51 0.20 6.81
CA VAL A 133 -1.32 0.45 5.98
C VAL A 133 -0.65 -0.87 5.63
N SER A 134 -0.56 -1.17 4.34
CA SER A 134 0.18 -2.32 3.82
C SER A 134 1.54 -1.89 3.35
N LEU A 135 2.58 -2.52 3.90
CA LEU A 135 3.97 -2.14 3.67
C LEU A 135 4.87 -3.32 3.29
N GLU A 136 5.91 -3.03 2.52
CA GLU A 136 6.96 -3.98 2.17
C GLU A 136 7.90 -4.20 3.35
N PHE A 137 8.19 -5.49 3.70
CA PHE A 137 9.04 -5.82 4.83
C PHE A 137 9.96 -7.02 4.55
N ALA A 138 9.43 -8.23 4.31
CA ALA A 138 10.23 -9.44 4.11
C ALA A 138 11.25 -9.30 2.96
N GLY A 139 12.52 -9.58 3.25
CA GLY A 139 13.59 -9.50 2.24
C GLY A 139 13.88 -8.10 1.71
N SER A 140 13.26 -7.07 2.27
CA SER A 140 13.55 -5.66 1.97
C SER A 140 14.66 -5.10 2.89
N ARG A 141 15.01 -3.83 2.67
CA ARG A 141 15.93 -3.09 3.54
C ARG A 141 15.20 -2.05 4.40
N VAL A 142 13.89 -2.23 4.56
CA VAL A 142 13.05 -1.35 5.40
C VAL A 142 13.32 -1.65 6.86
N PRO A 143 13.76 -0.66 7.66
CA PRO A 143 13.94 -0.84 9.09
C PRO A 143 12.61 -1.10 9.81
N PRO A 144 12.49 -2.19 10.60
CA PRO A 144 11.22 -2.56 11.22
C PRO A 144 10.70 -1.52 12.23
N GLU A 145 11.60 -0.76 12.86
CA GLU A 145 11.22 0.30 13.81
C GLU A 145 10.37 1.41 13.18
N LEU A 146 10.36 1.57 11.85
CA LEU A 146 9.51 2.55 11.15
C LEU A 146 8.01 2.28 11.34
N MET A 147 7.62 1.04 11.59
CA MET A 147 6.22 0.69 11.91
C MET A 147 5.70 1.45 13.15
N ARG A 148 6.58 1.84 14.07
CA ARG A 148 6.22 2.64 15.26
C ARG A 148 5.73 4.05 14.94
N LEU A 149 5.93 4.52 13.71
CA LEU A 149 5.41 5.80 13.23
C LEU A 149 3.91 5.76 12.90
N LEU A 150 3.30 4.58 12.96
CA LEU A 150 1.88 4.31 12.70
C LEU A 150 1.15 3.78 13.95
N PRO A 151 1.18 4.48 15.09
CA PRO A 151 0.61 3.97 16.35
C PRO A 151 -0.91 3.77 16.29
N ASP A 152 -1.61 4.50 15.42
CA ASP A 152 -3.06 4.53 15.35
C ASP A 152 -3.64 3.68 14.19
N LYS A 153 -2.76 2.99 13.41
CA LYS A 153 -3.16 2.21 12.23
C LYS A 153 -3.05 0.70 12.44
N GLU A 154 -3.88 -0.06 11.74
CA GLU A 154 -3.64 -1.49 11.54
C GLU A 154 -2.53 -1.66 10.49
N ILE A 155 -1.56 -2.51 10.76
CA ILE A 155 -0.38 -2.71 9.92
C ILE A 155 -0.47 -4.05 9.21
N MET A 156 -0.59 -3.99 7.90
CA MET A 156 -0.46 -5.15 7.02
C MET A 156 1.02 -5.30 6.66
N VAL A 157 1.74 -6.18 7.38
CA VAL A 157 3.17 -6.37 7.18
C VAL A 157 3.43 -7.47 6.17
N GLY A 158 4.23 -7.17 5.14
CA GLY A 158 4.63 -8.13 4.14
C GLY A 158 5.64 -9.14 4.70
N VAL A 159 5.20 -10.32 5.08
CA VAL A 159 6.03 -11.41 5.65
C VAL A 159 6.50 -12.42 4.61
N ILE A 160 5.99 -12.30 3.38
CA ILE A 160 6.36 -13.11 2.21
C ILE A 160 6.84 -12.17 1.11
N SER A 161 8.05 -12.44 0.57
CA SER A 161 8.62 -11.68 -0.53
C SER A 161 8.00 -12.07 -1.86
N VAL A 162 7.85 -11.09 -2.77
CA VAL A 162 7.37 -11.34 -4.15
C VAL A 162 8.47 -11.07 -5.19
N VAL A 163 9.73 -10.96 -4.75
CA VAL A 163 10.86 -10.55 -5.62
C VAL A 163 11.51 -11.72 -6.35
N LYS A 164 11.38 -12.95 -5.84
CA LYS A 164 12.11 -14.12 -6.31
C LYS A 164 11.22 -15.36 -6.32
N ASP A 165 11.61 -16.33 -7.16
CA ASP A 165 11.11 -17.70 -7.11
C ASP A 165 11.66 -18.43 -5.86
N HIS A 166 11.38 -17.90 -4.68
CA HIS A 166 11.69 -18.46 -3.38
C HIS A 166 10.37 -18.72 -2.64
N ILE A 167 10.24 -19.91 -2.12
CA ILE A 167 9.11 -20.29 -1.25
C ILE A 167 9.63 -20.20 0.17
N GLU A 168 9.11 -19.25 0.93
CA GLU A 168 9.47 -19.09 2.34
C GLU A 168 9.05 -20.30 3.16
N THR A 169 9.94 -20.74 4.02
CA THR A 169 9.62 -21.74 5.03
C THR A 169 8.71 -21.17 6.11
N ALA A 170 7.99 -22.03 6.83
CA ALA A 170 7.18 -21.60 7.97
C ALA A 170 8.03 -20.87 9.04
N GLU A 171 9.29 -21.27 9.23
CA GLU A 171 10.22 -20.61 10.16
C GLU A 171 10.61 -19.19 9.69
N GLU A 172 10.82 -18.98 8.39
CA GLU A 172 11.12 -17.65 7.85
C GLU A 172 9.92 -16.71 8.02
N VAL A 173 8.70 -17.18 7.73
CA VAL A 173 7.46 -16.42 7.94
C VAL A 173 7.25 -16.10 9.41
N GLU A 174 7.43 -17.08 10.31
CA GLU A 174 7.34 -16.90 11.76
C GLU A 174 8.34 -15.84 12.25
N ASN A 175 9.59 -15.91 11.81
CA ASN A 175 10.62 -14.94 12.18
C ASN A 175 10.27 -13.50 11.72
N ASN A 176 9.72 -13.34 10.51
CA ASN A 176 9.27 -12.04 10.02
C ASN A 176 8.11 -11.50 10.87
N ILE A 177 7.17 -12.35 11.30
CA ILE A 177 6.07 -11.95 12.17
C ILE A 177 6.59 -11.54 13.54
N ILE A 178 7.50 -12.33 14.14
CA ILE A 178 8.10 -12.03 15.45
C ILE A 178 8.84 -10.69 15.42
N GLN A 179 9.62 -10.42 14.37
CA GLN A 179 10.29 -9.13 14.20
C GLN A 179 9.30 -7.96 14.13
N ALA A 180 8.17 -8.13 13.43
CA ALA A 180 7.15 -7.09 13.35
C ALA A 180 6.47 -6.87 14.73
N LEU A 181 6.24 -7.93 15.51
CA LEU A 181 5.64 -7.86 16.86
C LEU A 181 6.50 -7.10 17.87
N ASP A 182 7.80 -6.95 17.64
CA ASP A 182 8.67 -6.09 18.46
C ASP A 182 8.34 -4.58 18.29
N HIS A 183 7.55 -4.23 17.28
CA HIS A 183 7.25 -2.83 16.90
C HIS A 183 5.75 -2.52 16.80
N VAL A 184 4.90 -3.54 16.66
CA VAL A 184 3.44 -3.41 16.48
C VAL A 184 2.72 -4.37 17.43
N ASP A 185 1.69 -3.88 18.10
CA ASP A 185 0.84 -4.74 18.96
C ASP A 185 0.11 -5.79 18.10
N ALA A 186 -0.03 -7.00 18.63
CA ALA A 186 -0.58 -8.14 17.91
C ALA A 186 -2.01 -7.88 17.36
N GLU A 187 -2.81 -7.09 18.09
CA GLU A 187 -4.19 -6.74 17.69
C GLU A 187 -4.25 -5.85 16.44
N ARG A 188 -3.14 -5.17 16.12
CA ARG A 188 -3.03 -4.28 14.96
C ARG A 188 -2.21 -4.86 13.82
N LEU A 189 -1.57 -6.02 14.03
CA LEU A 189 -0.70 -6.66 13.04
C LEU A 189 -1.47 -7.65 12.16
N ILE A 190 -1.36 -7.47 10.86
CA ILE A 190 -1.97 -8.33 9.83
C ILE A 190 -0.86 -8.83 8.90
N PRO A 191 -0.41 -10.09 9.03
CA PRO A 191 0.57 -10.65 8.08
C PRO A 191 -0.02 -10.76 6.67
N CYS A 192 0.76 -10.35 5.65
CA CYS A 192 0.38 -10.44 4.24
C CYS A 192 1.62 -10.70 3.35
N THR A 193 1.46 -10.68 2.04
CA THR A 193 2.57 -10.61 1.09
C THR A 193 3.07 -9.18 0.93
N ASN A 194 4.35 -8.99 0.57
CA ASN A 194 4.92 -7.65 0.33
C ASN A 194 4.15 -6.85 -0.74
N CYS A 195 3.61 -7.52 -1.73
CA CYS A 195 2.86 -6.94 -2.84
C CYS A 195 2.00 -8.03 -3.50
N GLY A 196 1.34 -7.69 -4.60
CA GLY A 196 0.63 -8.68 -5.44
C GLY A 196 1.59 -9.74 -6.00
N MET A 197 1.13 -10.98 -6.08
CA MET A 197 1.93 -12.16 -6.45
C MET A 197 2.04 -12.37 -7.98
N ALA A 198 1.48 -11.47 -8.81
CA ALA A 198 1.50 -11.60 -10.26
C ALA A 198 2.90 -11.74 -10.90
N PRO A 199 4.00 -11.18 -10.34
CA PRO A 199 5.34 -11.33 -10.90
C PRO A 199 6.00 -12.69 -10.68
N ILE A 200 5.49 -13.51 -9.73
CA ILE A 200 6.07 -14.83 -9.43
C ILE A 200 5.36 -15.94 -10.21
N SER A 201 6.05 -17.08 -10.38
CA SER A 201 5.47 -18.22 -11.09
C SER A 201 4.31 -18.85 -10.30
N MET A 202 3.38 -19.49 -11.00
CA MET A 202 2.23 -20.19 -10.39
C MET A 202 2.65 -21.32 -9.45
N ASP A 203 3.83 -21.90 -9.65
CA ASP A 203 4.34 -23.00 -8.82
C ASP A 203 4.90 -22.48 -7.48
N VAL A 204 5.20 -21.18 -7.40
CA VAL A 204 5.72 -20.51 -6.20
C VAL A 204 4.59 -19.77 -5.45
N ALA A 205 3.60 -19.23 -6.16
CA ALA A 205 2.45 -18.54 -5.60
C ALA A 205 1.47 -19.49 -4.89
#